data_a52e3541f9f335bcc3d434215cbc46e5
#
_entry.id   a52e3541f9f335bcc3d434215cbc46e5
#
_cell.length_a   1.000
_cell.length_b   1.000
_cell.length_c   1.000
_cell.angle_alpha   90.00
_cell.angle_beta   90.00
_cell.angle_gamma   90.00
#
_symmetry.space_group_name_H-M   'P 1'
#
loop_
_entity.id
_entity.type
_entity.pdbx_description
1 polymer ?
#
loop_
_entity_poly.entity_id
_entity_poly.type
_entity_poly.pdbx_seq_one_letter_code
_entity_poly.pdbx_strand_id
1 'polypeptide(L)'
;MVVDAEKDGAQKATENDSRITKVGKIIRACRADELPQLFNVLHGDMSMVGPRPERIENVYEYSRQYPEFELRHRVKAGLTGYAQLYGKYNTSPEDKLNMDLIYIETYSLLQDIKLLILTFKILFMKESTEGFDSSANSNVKKAESIKEKNTENK
;
A
#
# COMPACT_ATOMS: atom_id res chain seq x y z
N MET A 1 3.47 2.66 16.96
CA MET A 1 2.78 3.95 17.12
C MET A 1 2.66 4.24 18.62
N VAL A 2 2.43 5.49 19.01
CA VAL A 2 2.09 5.86 20.39
C VAL A 2 0.74 5.25 20.79
N VAL A 3 0.49 5.06 22.10
CA VAL A 3 -0.68 4.32 22.62
C VAL A 3 -2.00 4.93 22.15
N ASP A 4 -2.08 6.24 22.00
CA ASP A 4 -3.30 6.97 21.65
C ASP A 4 -3.29 7.49 20.21
N ALA A 5 -2.61 6.80 19.29
CA ALA A 5 -2.40 7.26 17.92
C ALA A 5 -3.69 7.46 17.08
N GLU A 6 -4.80 6.90 17.51
CA GLU A 6 -6.09 6.90 16.80
C GLU A 6 -7.24 7.50 17.64
N LYS A 7 -6.94 8.34 18.65
CA LYS A 7 -7.99 9.02 19.44
C LYS A 7 -8.97 9.82 18.61
N ASP A 8 -8.49 10.41 17.52
CA ASP A 8 -9.28 11.24 16.61
C ASP A 8 -9.80 10.45 15.38
N GLY A 9 -9.88 9.13 15.51
CA GLY A 9 -10.33 8.22 14.44
C GLY A 9 -9.18 7.62 13.61
N ALA A 10 -9.55 6.71 12.72
CA ALA A 10 -8.62 6.00 11.85
C ALA A 10 -8.03 6.93 10.79
N GLN A 11 -6.75 7.28 10.91
CA GLN A 11 -6.04 8.12 9.95
C GLN A 11 -4.98 7.32 9.20
N LYS A 12 -4.84 7.56 7.89
CA LYS A 12 -3.76 6.99 7.08
C LYS A 12 -2.42 7.53 7.61
N ALA A 13 -1.44 6.63 7.77
CA ALA A 13 -0.09 7.04 8.18
C ALA A 13 0.56 7.85 7.04
N THR A 14 1.19 8.97 7.40
CA THR A 14 1.95 9.82 6.49
C THR A 14 3.45 9.53 6.63
N GLU A 15 4.27 9.99 5.66
CA GLU A 15 5.71 9.74 5.64
C GLU A 15 6.43 10.24 6.91
N ASN A 16 6.01 11.40 7.44
CA ASN A 16 6.54 11.98 8.68
C ASN A 16 5.53 12.00 9.82
N ASP A 17 4.80 10.89 9.99
CA ASP A 17 3.79 10.76 11.03
C ASP A 17 4.40 10.81 12.43
N SER A 18 4.09 11.88 13.18
CA SER A 18 4.58 12.11 14.55
C SER A 18 4.14 11.01 15.54
N ARG A 19 3.11 10.25 15.19
CA ARG A 19 2.59 9.12 15.99
C ARG A 19 3.50 7.89 15.94
N ILE A 20 4.49 7.86 15.02
CA ILE A 20 5.41 6.73 14.87
C ILE A 20 6.59 6.90 15.81
N THR A 21 6.74 5.99 16.77
CA THR A 21 7.89 5.97 17.69
C THR A 21 9.19 5.63 16.94
N LYS A 22 10.36 5.97 17.53
CA LYS A 22 11.67 5.62 16.94
C LYS A 22 11.81 4.12 16.67
N VAL A 23 11.38 3.28 17.62
CA VAL A 23 11.36 1.82 17.46
C VAL A 23 10.37 1.41 16.35
N GLY A 24 9.20 2.06 16.27
CA GLY A 24 8.22 1.83 15.24
C GLY A 24 8.74 2.12 13.83
N LYS A 25 9.62 3.11 13.66
CA LYS A 25 10.28 3.38 12.38
C LYS A 25 11.19 2.22 11.94
N ILE A 26 11.97 1.67 12.88
CA ILE A 26 12.85 0.51 12.59
C ILE A 26 12.00 -0.73 12.23
N ILE A 27 10.97 -1.03 13.03
CA ILE A 27 10.08 -2.18 12.81
C ILE A 27 9.42 -2.09 11.43
N ARG A 28 8.93 -0.90 11.04
CA ARG A 28 8.34 -0.67 9.71
C ARG A 28 9.36 -0.76 8.58
N ALA A 29 10.57 -0.23 8.79
CA ALA A 29 11.63 -0.28 7.78
C ALA A 29 12.03 -1.72 7.42
N CYS A 30 11.99 -2.66 8.38
CA CYS A 30 12.23 -4.08 8.13
C CYS A 30 10.95 -4.90 7.95
N ARG A 31 9.77 -4.24 7.86
CA ARG A 31 8.43 -4.88 7.77
C ARG A 31 8.14 -5.92 8.85
N ALA A 32 8.80 -5.82 10.00
CA ALA A 32 8.57 -6.72 11.13
C ALA A 32 7.18 -6.54 11.77
N ASP A 33 6.51 -5.42 11.50
CA ASP A 33 5.12 -5.16 11.86
C ASP A 33 4.11 -6.07 11.14
N GLU A 34 4.50 -6.69 10.03
CA GLU A 34 3.67 -7.65 9.29
C GLU A 34 3.87 -9.11 9.77
N LEU A 35 4.93 -9.40 10.54
CA LEU A 35 5.20 -10.76 11.05
C LEU A 35 4.04 -11.38 11.86
N PRO A 36 3.29 -10.63 12.71
CA PRO A 36 2.13 -11.20 13.39
C PRO A 36 1.06 -11.73 12.45
N GLN A 37 0.95 -11.21 11.22
CA GLN A 37 -0.01 -11.71 10.23
C GLN A 37 0.32 -13.12 9.74
N LEU A 38 1.57 -13.59 9.91
CA LEU A 38 1.92 -14.99 9.63
C LEU A 38 1.14 -15.98 10.51
N PHE A 39 0.77 -15.59 11.73
CA PHE A 39 -0.09 -16.42 12.56
C PHE A 39 -1.50 -16.56 11.96
N ASN A 40 -2.04 -15.50 11.35
CA ASN A 40 -3.31 -15.57 10.63
C ASN A 40 -3.21 -16.48 9.39
N VAL A 41 -2.06 -16.49 8.72
CA VAL A 41 -1.81 -17.42 7.61
C VAL A 41 -1.76 -18.87 8.11
N LEU A 42 -1.06 -19.13 9.22
CA LEU A 42 -0.97 -20.46 9.82
C LEU A 42 -2.33 -20.98 10.31
N HIS A 43 -3.18 -20.11 10.86
CA HIS A 43 -4.55 -20.45 11.27
C HIS A 43 -5.51 -20.61 10.08
N GLY A 44 -5.09 -20.16 8.88
CA GLY A 44 -5.91 -20.24 7.68
C GLY A 44 -6.90 -19.09 7.51
N ASP A 45 -6.80 -18.02 8.31
CA ASP A 45 -7.61 -16.80 8.17
C ASP A 45 -7.13 -15.93 7.01
N MET A 46 -5.83 -16.00 6.70
CA MET A 46 -5.19 -15.30 5.59
C MET A 46 -4.43 -16.27 4.68
N SER A 47 -4.07 -15.79 3.50
CA SER A 47 -3.14 -16.44 2.57
C SER A 47 -1.79 -15.72 2.54
N MET A 48 -0.75 -16.38 2.03
CA MET A 48 0.51 -15.70 1.73
C MET A 48 0.32 -14.68 0.61
N VAL A 49 -0.44 -15.02 -0.42
CA VAL A 49 -0.73 -14.16 -1.59
C VAL A 49 -2.23 -13.92 -1.69
N GLY A 50 -2.61 -12.68 -1.94
CA GLY A 50 -4.02 -12.27 -2.08
C GLY A 50 -4.20 -10.76 -1.96
N PRO A 51 -5.43 -10.26 -2.12
CA PRO A 51 -5.77 -8.87 -1.88
C PRO A 51 -5.40 -8.45 -0.46
N ARG A 52 -4.81 -7.25 -0.29
CA ARG A 52 -4.46 -6.74 1.05
C ARG A 52 -5.72 -6.56 1.89
N PRO A 53 -5.74 -7.01 3.17
CA PRO A 53 -6.88 -6.75 4.04
C PRO A 53 -7.05 -5.24 4.25
N GLU A 54 -8.28 -4.78 4.16
CA GLU A 54 -8.66 -3.39 4.42
C GLU A 54 -9.37 -3.26 5.75
N ARG A 55 -9.34 -2.06 6.34
CA ARG A 55 -10.14 -1.73 7.53
C ARG A 55 -11.63 -1.77 7.18
N ILE A 56 -12.45 -2.18 8.13
CA ILE A 56 -13.88 -2.35 7.90
C ILE A 56 -14.57 -1.04 7.49
N GLU A 57 -14.11 0.10 8.01
CA GLU A 57 -14.61 1.43 7.65
C GLU A 57 -14.35 1.73 6.16
N ASN A 58 -13.14 1.41 5.68
CA ASN A 58 -12.77 1.57 4.28
C ASN A 58 -13.56 0.60 3.38
N VAL A 59 -13.81 -0.63 3.85
CA VAL A 59 -14.62 -1.60 3.10
C VAL A 59 -16.01 -1.05 2.85
N TYR A 60 -16.68 -0.51 3.89
CA TYR A 60 -18.01 0.08 3.73
C TYR A 60 -18.01 1.29 2.78
N GLU A 61 -17.00 2.15 2.86
CA GLU A 61 -16.86 3.30 1.98
C GLU A 61 -16.65 2.87 0.53
N TYR A 62 -15.71 1.96 0.30
CA TYR A 62 -15.35 1.51 -1.06
C TYR A 62 -16.46 0.66 -1.69
N SER A 63 -17.17 -0.19 -0.93
CA SER A 63 -18.30 -0.96 -1.46
C SER A 63 -19.47 -0.08 -1.89
N ARG A 64 -19.62 1.12 -1.29
CA ARG A 64 -20.61 2.11 -1.75
C ARG A 64 -20.21 2.79 -3.05
N GLN A 65 -18.92 3.05 -3.24
CA GLN A 65 -18.39 3.70 -4.44
C GLN A 65 -18.20 2.72 -5.60
N TYR A 66 -17.77 1.52 -5.27
CA TYR A 66 -17.42 0.45 -6.22
C TYR A 66 -18.11 -0.85 -5.78
N PRO A 67 -19.27 -1.20 -6.36
CA PRO A 67 -19.99 -2.43 -6.00
C PRO A 67 -19.13 -3.69 -6.18
N GLU A 68 -18.19 -3.68 -7.14
CA GLU A 68 -17.26 -4.77 -7.43
C GLU A 68 -16.26 -5.00 -6.30
N PHE A 69 -16.15 -4.08 -5.34
CA PHE A 69 -15.20 -4.18 -4.22
C PHE A 69 -15.43 -5.44 -3.39
N GLU A 70 -16.65 -5.91 -3.30
CA GLU A 70 -17.00 -7.15 -2.60
C GLU A 70 -16.43 -8.42 -3.26
N LEU A 71 -16.13 -8.37 -4.56
CA LEU A 71 -15.51 -9.49 -5.27
C LEU A 71 -14.13 -9.85 -4.71
N ARG A 72 -13.46 -8.90 -4.04
CA ARG A 72 -12.18 -9.16 -3.35
C ARG A 72 -12.29 -10.23 -2.27
N HIS A 73 -13.47 -10.41 -1.69
CA HIS A 73 -13.72 -11.38 -0.63
C HIS A 73 -13.94 -12.82 -1.15
N ARG A 74 -13.88 -13.04 -2.46
CA ARG A 74 -13.93 -14.39 -3.05
C ARG A 74 -12.67 -15.22 -2.76
N VAL A 75 -11.57 -14.56 -2.43
CA VAL A 75 -10.32 -15.18 -2.01
C VAL A 75 -9.91 -14.66 -0.63
N LYS A 76 -9.05 -15.42 0.08
CA LYS A 76 -8.51 -14.95 1.36
C LYS A 76 -7.63 -13.72 1.16
N ALA A 77 -7.66 -12.82 2.13
CA ALA A 77 -6.72 -11.70 2.17
C ALA A 77 -5.27 -12.21 2.24
N GLY A 78 -4.36 -11.54 1.53
CA GLY A 78 -2.96 -11.93 1.44
C GLY A 78 -2.02 -11.03 2.24
N LEU A 79 -0.91 -11.62 2.70
CA LEU A 79 0.23 -10.90 3.27
C LEU A 79 0.90 -10.06 2.19
N THR A 80 1.06 -10.61 0.98
CA THR A 80 1.45 -9.91 -0.24
C THR A 80 0.42 -10.10 -1.33
N GLY A 81 0.47 -9.28 -2.39
CA GLY A 81 -0.47 -9.39 -3.49
C GLY A 81 -0.13 -8.47 -4.66
N TYR A 82 -0.92 -8.60 -5.71
CA TYR A 82 -0.70 -7.90 -6.96
C TYR A 82 -0.68 -6.37 -6.78
N ALA A 83 -1.68 -5.83 -6.09
CA ALA A 83 -1.76 -4.39 -5.83
C ALA A 83 -0.64 -3.87 -4.90
N GLN A 84 -0.09 -4.71 -4.00
CA GLN A 84 1.02 -4.33 -3.12
C GLN A 84 2.36 -4.25 -3.85
N LEU A 85 2.56 -5.09 -4.88
CA LEU A 85 3.82 -5.17 -5.63
C LEU A 85 3.88 -4.21 -6.81
N TYR A 86 2.75 -4.02 -7.50
CA TYR A 86 2.66 -3.19 -8.71
C TYR A 86 1.99 -1.83 -8.46
N GLY A 87 1.20 -1.70 -7.39
CA GLY A 87 0.62 -0.44 -6.97
C GLY A 87 1.67 0.50 -6.40
N LYS A 88 1.51 1.80 -6.69
CA LYS A 88 2.32 2.89 -6.12
C LYS A 88 1.59 3.51 -4.93
N TYR A 89 2.30 4.34 -4.15
CA TYR A 89 1.70 5.04 -3.00
C TYR A 89 0.47 5.88 -3.38
N ASN A 90 0.51 6.49 -4.56
CA ASN A 90 -0.56 7.33 -5.11
C ASN A 90 -1.57 6.57 -6.00
N THR A 91 -1.54 5.24 -6.02
CA THR A 91 -2.51 4.43 -6.77
C THR A 91 -3.90 4.61 -6.17
N SER A 92 -4.88 4.91 -7.02
CA SER A 92 -6.27 5.11 -6.61
C SER A 92 -6.88 3.83 -6.00
N PRO A 93 -7.92 3.94 -5.16
CA PRO A 93 -8.64 2.76 -4.66
C PRO A 93 -9.20 1.88 -5.80
N GLU A 94 -9.67 2.51 -6.88
CA GLU A 94 -10.18 1.83 -8.07
C GLU A 94 -9.09 1.02 -8.78
N ASP A 95 -7.90 1.62 -9.01
CA ASP A 95 -6.78 0.90 -9.62
C ASP A 95 -6.32 -0.28 -8.77
N LYS A 96 -6.30 -0.11 -7.44
CA LYS A 96 -5.98 -1.21 -6.52
C LYS A 96 -7.01 -2.33 -6.62
N LEU A 97 -8.30 -1.96 -6.69
CA LEU A 97 -9.38 -2.93 -6.89
C LEU A 97 -9.18 -3.68 -8.21
N ASN A 98 -8.93 -2.98 -9.30
CA ASN A 98 -8.69 -3.60 -10.60
C ASN A 98 -7.51 -4.58 -10.58
N MET A 99 -6.41 -4.21 -9.91
CA MET A 99 -5.26 -5.11 -9.72
C MET A 99 -5.62 -6.36 -8.91
N ASP A 100 -6.42 -6.21 -7.86
CA ASP A 100 -6.88 -7.32 -7.04
C ASP A 100 -7.85 -8.23 -7.82
N LEU A 101 -8.73 -7.66 -8.64
CA LEU A 101 -9.64 -8.43 -9.50
C LEU A 101 -8.87 -9.20 -10.59
N ILE A 102 -7.85 -8.59 -11.21
CA ILE A 102 -6.97 -9.28 -12.16
C ILE A 102 -6.31 -10.48 -11.49
N TYR A 103 -5.81 -10.33 -10.25
CA TYR A 103 -5.24 -11.45 -9.50
C TYR A 103 -6.27 -12.57 -9.28
N ILE A 104 -7.49 -12.23 -8.88
CA ILE A 104 -8.57 -13.20 -8.60
C ILE A 104 -8.95 -13.96 -9.87
N GLU A 105 -9.05 -13.27 -11.01
CA GLU A 105 -9.41 -13.88 -12.30
C GLU A 105 -8.30 -14.77 -12.86
N THR A 106 -7.05 -14.38 -12.62
CA THR A 106 -5.88 -15.12 -13.15
C THR A 106 -5.21 -16.01 -12.11
N TYR A 107 -5.91 -16.27 -10.99
CA TYR A 107 -5.37 -17.04 -9.87
C TYR A 107 -4.74 -18.36 -10.32
N SER A 108 -3.48 -18.54 -9.96
CA SER A 108 -2.74 -19.80 -10.18
C SER A 108 -1.57 -19.92 -9.23
N LEU A 109 -1.18 -21.15 -8.90
CA LEU A 109 -0.02 -21.44 -8.05
C LEU A 109 1.29 -20.84 -8.61
N LEU A 110 1.46 -20.85 -9.94
CA LEU A 110 2.62 -20.23 -10.59
C LEU A 110 2.65 -18.72 -10.40
N GLN A 111 1.49 -18.07 -10.42
CA GLN A 111 1.38 -16.64 -10.14
C GLN A 111 1.72 -16.33 -8.69
N ASP A 112 1.23 -17.12 -7.75
CA ASP A 112 1.57 -16.97 -6.33
C ASP A 112 3.08 -17.09 -6.10
N ILE A 113 3.73 -18.09 -6.69
CA ILE A 113 5.18 -18.25 -6.60
C ILE A 113 5.91 -17.03 -7.17
N LYS A 114 5.50 -16.51 -8.33
CA LYS A 114 6.08 -15.29 -8.92
C LYS A 114 5.94 -14.10 -7.99
N LEU A 115 4.76 -13.88 -7.42
CA LEU A 115 4.51 -12.76 -6.51
C LEU A 115 5.33 -12.90 -5.22
N LEU A 116 5.49 -14.11 -4.68
CA LEU A 116 6.36 -14.36 -3.53
C LEU A 116 7.83 -14.04 -3.85
N ILE A 117 8.36 -14.52 -4.97
CA ILE A 117 9.74 -14.21 -5.40
C ILE A 117 9.94 -12.69 -5.54
N LEU A 118 8.99 -11.99 -6.16
CA LEU A 118 9.04 -10.52 -6.29
C LEU A 118 8.98 -9.84 -4.92
N THR A 119 8.16 -10.34 -4.00
CA THR A 119 8.08 -9.82 -2.62
C THR A 119 9.44 -9.92 -1.93
N PHE A 120 10.08 -11.09 -1.98
CA PHE A 120 11.42 -11.27 -1.43
C PHE A 120 12.44 -10.33 -2.07
N LYS A 121 12.42 -10.21 -3.41
CA LYS A 121 13.30 -9.28 -4.12
C LYS A 121 13.14 -7.85 -3.62
N ILE A 122 11.90 -7.36 -3.47
CA ILE A 122 11.61 -6.02 -3.00
C ILE A 122 12.05 -5.82 -1.54
N LEU A 123 11.89 -6.81 -0.67
CA LEU A 123 12.33 -6.74 0.73
C LEU A 123 13.84 -6.56 0.86
N PHE A 124 14.62 -7.13 -0.06
CA PHE A 124 16.09 -6.98 -0.09
C PHE A 124 16.56 -5.75 -0.86
N MET A 125 15.71 -5.08 -1.62
CA MET A 125 16.04 -3.83 -2.31
C MET A 125 15.80 -2.64 -1.37
N LYS A 126 16.89 -1.98 -0.96
CA LYS A 126 16.87 -0.85 -0.02
C LYS A 126 16.04 0.35 -0.48
N GLU A 127 15.79 0.47 -1.78
CA GLU A 127 15.03 1.56 -2.40
C GLU A 127 13.51 1.43 -2.29
N SER A 128 12.99 0.28 -1.89
CA SER A 128 11.54 0.07 -1.83
C SER A 128 10.89 0.58 -0.52
N THR A 129 11.70 1.00 0.44
CA THR A 129 11.26 1.52 1.75
C THR A 129 11.19 3.05 1.80
N GLU A 130 11.82 3.74 0.84
CA GLU A 130 11.71 5.19 0.72
C GLU A 130 10.56 5.51 -0.25
N GLY A 131 9.48 6.09 0.30
CA GLY A 131 8.40 6.63 -0.49
C GLY A 131 8.96 7.55 -1.57
N PHE A 132 8.48 7.37 -2.77
CA PHE A 132 8.91 7.97 -4.02
C PHE A 132 9.38 9.42 -3.88
N ASP A 133 10.60 9.64 -4.35
CA ASP A 133 11.37 10.87 -4.35
C ASP A 133 10.61 12.19 -4.54
N SER A 134 11.00 13.15 -3.70
CA SER A 134 10.84 14.59 -3.85
C SER A 134 11.29 15.16 -5.22
N SER A 135 11.90 14.36 -6.08
CA SER A 135 12.41 14.80 -7.39
C SER A 135 11.31 15.12 -8.41
N ALA A 136 10.17 14.46 -8.33
CA ALA A 136 9.02 14.82 -9.18
C ALA A 136 8.42 16.16 -8.76
N ASN A 137 8.35 16.43 -7.44
CA ASN A 137 7.85 17.71 -6.91
C ASN A 137 8.82 18.89 -7.14
N SER A 138 10.13 18.64 -7.19
CA SER A 138 11.10 19.69 -7.49
C SER A 138 11.03 20.13 -8.95
N ASN A 139 10.72 19.23 -9.87
CA ASN A 139 10.58 19.56 -11.30
C ASN A 139 9.26 20.30 -11.59
N VAL A 140 8.17 20.00 -10.87
CA VAL A 140 6.91 20.73 -10.98
C VAL A 140 7.07 22.15 -10.42
N LYS A 141 7.66 22.32 -9.23
CA LYS A 141 7.92 23.64 -8.64
C LYS A 141 8.90 24.48 -9.50
N LYS A 142 9.87 23.85 -10.16
CA LYS A 142 10.80 24.55 -11.05
C LYS A 142 10.14 24.98 -12.35
N ALA A 143 9.17 24.19 -12.86
CA ALA A 143 8.37 24.56 -14.03
C ALA A 143 7.38 25.69 -13.74
N GLU A 144 6.78 25.71 -12.55
CA GLU A 144 5.90 26.80 -12.09
C GLU A 144 6.66 28.11 -11.88
N SER A 145 7.82 28.08 -11.23
CA SER A 145 8.65 29.27 -11.02
C SER A 145 9.22 29.87 -12.33
N ILE A 146 9.39 29.06 -13.38
CA ILE A 146 9.78 29.52 -14.71
C ILE A 146 8.60 30.18 -15.43
N LYS A 147 7.39 29.68 -15.23
CA LYS A 147 6.16 30.30 -15.79
C LYS A 147 5.84 31.66 -15.16
N GLU A 148 5.99 31.78 -13.82
CA GLU A 148 5.78 33.06 -13.12
C GLU A 148 6.79 34.13 -13.58
N LYS A 149 8.06 33.80 -13.71
CA LYS A 149 9.09 34.76 -14.20
C LYS A 149 8.88 35.22 -15.65
N ASN A 150 8.25 34.40 -16.48
CA ASN A 150 7.94 34.78 -17.88
C ASN A 150 6.66 35.62 -18.01
N THR A 151 5.84 35.70 -16.97
CA THR A 151 4.62 36.51 -16.94
C THR A 151 4.87 37.92 -16.40
N GLU A 152 5.90 38.09 -15.56
CA GLU A 152 6.29 39.42 -15.02
C GLU A 152 7.15 40.26 -15.99
N ASN A 153 7.66 39.67 -17.09
CA ASN A 153 8.49 40.35 -18.09
C ASN A 153 7.72 40.69 -19.39
N LYS A 154 6.40 40.77 -19.36
CA LYS A 154 5.55 41.17 -20.46
C LYS A 154 4.62 42.33 -20.06
#